data_88aa1b6cf996d8f56fe5023f55c0122c
#
_entry.id   88aa1b6cf996d8f56fe5023f55c0122c
#
_cell.length_a   1.000
_cell.length_b   1.000
_cell.length_c   1.000
_cell.angle_alpha   90.00
_cell.angle_beta   90.00
_cell.angle_gamma   90.00
#
_symmetry.space_group_name_H-M   'P 1'
#
loop_
_entity.id
_entity.type
_entity.pdbx_description
1 polymer ?
#
loop_
_entity_poly.entity_id
_entity_poly.type
_entity_poly.pdbx_seq_one_letter_code
_entity_poly.pdbx_strand_id
1 'polypeptide(L)'
;EFIRSAVEKYRAWKNTRNLQTSSDTDAIEEEADKAIRQTAYDQAVDQARAEIEHHINDLGPYDFQKLVAELLIGMGYHVPFVAPPGRDGGIDLVAYKDPLGINPPRIKVQVKHREQKQTVKEVRELEGLLRKEGDIGLIVSSGGFTSEVEREIRASSKHIEIMDIDRLIGLWQQYYDNIRESGRLLQFFCRPGVHAT
;
A
#
# COMPACT_ATOMS: atom_id res chain seq x y z
N GLU A 1 13.25 -8.16 27.40
CA GLU A 1 14.22 -8.22 28.53
C GLU A 1 15.40 -7.26 28.31
N PHE A 2 16.01 -7.24 27.11
CA PHE A 2 17.14 -6.37 26.77
C PHE A 2 16.81 -4.87 26.85
N ILE A 3 15.65 -4.46 26.34
CA ILE A 3 15.20 -3.06 26.33
C ILE A 3 14.91 -2.56 27.74
N ARG A 4 14.30 -3.38 28.61
CA ARG A 4 14.08 -3.06 30.03
C ARG A 4 15.41 -2.81 30.76
N SER A 5 16.38 -3.72 30.57
CA SER A 5 17.70 -3.58 31.18
C SER A 5 18.44 -2.33 30.68
N ALA A 6 18.32 -1.99 29.40
CA ALA A 6 18.92 -0.77 28.83
C ALA A 6 18.28 0.51 29.41
N VAL A 7 16.95 0.54 29.54
CA VAL A 7 16.22 1.68 30.12
C VAL A 7 16.51 1.85 31.60
N GLU A 8 16.66 0.76 32.39
CA GLU A 8 17.03 0.81 33.81
C GLU A 8 18.46 1.31 34.00
N LYS A 9 19.40 0.83 33.18
CA LYS A 9 20.79 1.32 33.20
C LYS A 9 20.87 2.80 32.81
N TYR A 10 20.07 3.24 31.83
CA TYR A 10 20.00 4.64 31.44
C TYR A 10 19.40 5.53 32.55
N ARG A 11 18.34 5.08 33.22
CA ARG A 11 17.75 5.80 34.36
C ARG A 11 18.73 5.90 35.54
N ALA A 12 19.43 4.82 35.87
CA ALA A 12 20.44 4.81 36.90
C ALA A 12 21.59 5.78 36.58
N TRP A 13 22.07 5.80 35.32
CA TRP A 13 23.09 6.72 34.86
C TRP A 13 22.61 8.19 34.88
N LYS A 14 21.37 8.46 34.45
CA LYS A 14 20.76 9.81 34.49
C LYS A 14 20.63 10.32 35.92
N ASN A 15 20.24 9.50 36.88
CA ASN A 15 20.14 9.88 38.28
C ASN A 15 21.50 10.16 38.95
N THR A 16 22.57 9.52 38.49
CA THR A 16 23.93 9.76 38.98
C THR A 16 24.53 11.07 38.44
N ARG A 17 24.06 11.55 37.32
CA ARG A 17 24.56 12.76 36.61
C ARG A 17 23.83 14.05 36.98
N ASN A 18 22.72 13.95 37.72
CA ASN A 18 21.85 15.08 38.06
C ASN A 18 22.38 16.00 39.21
N LEU A 19 23.65 15.99 39.45
CA LEU A 19 24.37 16.96 40.25
C LEU A 19 25.32 17.74 39.36
N GLN A 20 24.86 18.88 38.84
CA GLN A 20 25.62 19.90 38.10
C GLN A 20 25.71 19.71 36.57
N THR A 21 24.68 20.07 35.85
CA THR A 21 24.86 20.71 34.53
C THR A 21 23.62 21.53 34.15
N SER A 22 23.87 22.67 33.54
CA SER A 22 22.90 23.72 33.21
C SER A 22 21.77 23.24 32.27
N SER A 23 20.60 23.89 32.41
CA SER A 23 19.36 23.64 31.63
C SER A 23 19.51 23.57 30.10
N ASP A 24 20.57 24.12 29.54
CA ASP A 24 20.81 24.12 28.08
C ASP A 24 21.40 22.82 27.58
N THR A 25 22.17 22.08 28.40
CA THR A 25 22.75 20.77 28.03
C THR A 25 21.70 19.64 28.02
N ASP A 26 20.76 19.69 28.96
CA ASP A 26 19.67 18.72 29.06
C ASP A 26 18.70 18.83 27.87
N ALA A 27 18.45 20.05 27.38
CA ALA A 27 17.62 20.28 26.19
C ALA A 27 18.29 19.75 24.90
N ILE A 28 19.59 19.93 24.76
CA ILE A 28 20.36 19.41 23.60
C ILE A 28 20.41 17.88 23.61
N GLU A 29 20.60 17.26 24.78
CA GLU A 29 20.62 15.79 24.90
C GLU A 29 19.22 15.19 24.62
N GLU A 30 18.14 15.86 25.04
CA GLU A 30 16.76 15.42 24.78
C GLU A 30 16.39 15.53 23.29
N GLU A 31 16.85 16.57 22.61
CA GLU A 31 16.66 16.75 21.18
C GLU A 31 17.47 15.72 20.35
N ALA A 32 18.71 15.43 20.75
CA ALA A 32 19.55 14.38 20.15
C ALA A 32 18.93 12.99 20.33
N ASP A 33 18.44 12.63 21.51
CA ASP A 33 17.76 11.39 21.80
C ASP A 33 16.46 11.24 21.00
N LYS A 34 15.73 12.33 20.78
CA LYS A 34 14.52 12.36 19.94
C LYS A 34 14.86 12.14 18.47
N ALA A 35 15.92 12.77 17.98
CA ALA A 35 16.39 12.58 16.61
C ALA A 35 16.86 11.13 16.36
N ILE A 36 17.57 10.53 17.30
CA ILE A 36 18.02 9.12 17.21
C ILE A 36 16.81 8.18 17.18
N ARG A 37 15.81 8.40 18.06
CA ARG A 37 14.59 7.59 18.08
C ARG A 37 13.79 7.74 16.80
N GLN A 38 13.70 8.97 16.25
CA GLN A 38 13.01 9.20 14.99
C GLN A 38 13.72 8.48 13.84
N THR A 39 15.04 8.58 13.75
CA THR A 39 15.82 7.89 12.72
C THR A 39 15.66 6.36 12.80
N ALA A 40 15.68 5.80 14.00
CA ALA A 40 15.48 4.36 14.20
C ALA A 40 14.04 3.92 13.82
N TYR A 41 13.05 4.76 14.10
CA TYR A 41 11.67 4.52 13.69
C TYR A 41 11.53 4.56 12.16
N ASP A 42 12.09 5.59 11.51
CA ASP A 42 12.03 5.74 10.06
C ASP A 42 12.71 4.56 9.35
N GLN A 43 13.88 4.12 9.84
CA GLN A 43 14.56 2.93 9.34
C GLN A 43 13.73 1.65 9.49
N ALA A 44 13.05 1.47 10.62
CA ALA A 44 12.18 0.32 10.84
C ALA A 44 10.96 0.33 9.91
N VAL A 45 10.40 1.50 9.63
CA VAL A 45 9.29 1.68 8.68
C VAL A 45 9.74 1.36 7.25
N ASP A 46 10.90 1.87 6.84
CA ASP A 46 11.47 1.62 5.51
C ASP A 46 11.79 0.12 5.31
N GLN A 47 12.36 -0.53 6.33
CA GLN A 47 12.63 -1.95 6.29
C GLN A 47 11.35 -2.77 6.20
N ALA A 48 10.33 -2.48 7.02
CA ALA A 48 9.05 -3.17 6.96
C ALA A 48 8.37 -2.99 5.59
N ARG A 49 8.48 -1.79 4.99
CA ARG A 49 7.97 -1.53 3.65
C ARG A 49 8.68 -2.37 2.60
N ALA A 50 10.01 -2.46 2.64
CA ALA A 50 10.78 -3.27 1.72
C ALA A 50 10.45 -4.77 1.82
N GLU A 51 10.22 -5.28 3.04
CA GLU A 51 9.79 -6.67 3.27
C GLU A 51 8.40 -6.93 2.69
N ILE A 52 7.46 -6.00 2.84
CA ILE A 52 6.12 -6.06 2.26
C ILE A 52 6.19 -6.07 0.73
N GLU A 53 6.97 -5.17 0.15
CA GLU A 53 7.16 -5.08 -1.30
C GLU A 53 7.76 -6.38 -1.86
N HIS A 54 8.79 -6.91 -1.21
CA HIS A 54 9.38 -8.18 -1.58
C HIS A 54 8.35 -9.31 -1.54
N HIS A 55 7.58 -9.41 -0.45
CA HIS A 55 6.53 -10.41 -0.33
C HIS A 55 5.46 -10.29 -1.43
N ILE A 56 5.03 -9.06 -1.76
CA ILE A 56 4.08 -8.84 -2.85
C ILE A 56 4.66 -9.29 -4.19
N ASN A 57 5.93 -8.99 -4.45
CA ASN A 57 6.60 -9.38 -5.70
C ASN A 57 6.77 -10.90 -5.84
N ASP A 58 6.86 -11.63 -4.73
CA ASP A 58 6.94 -13.09 -4.70
C ASP A 58 5.57 -13.78 -4.90
N LEU A 59 4.46 -13.03 -4.84
CA LEU A 59 3.13 -13.61 -5.08
C LEU A 59 2.99 -14.11 -6.52
N GLY A 60 2.18 -15.15 -6.70
CA GLY A 60 1.71 -15.50 -8.02
C GLY A 60 0.75 -14.44 -8.60
N PRO A 61 0.62 -14.34 -9.94
CA PRO A 61 -0.24 -13.33 -10.57
C PRO A 61 -1.69 -13.34 -10.06
N TYR A 62 -2.24 -14.52 -9.76
CA TYR A 62 -3.61 -14.65 -9.26
C TYR A 62 -3.75 -14.29 -7.78
N ASP A 63 -2.72 -14.51 -6.98
CA ASP A 63 -2.73 -14.09 -5.58
C ASP A 63 -2.57 -12.58 -5.47
N PHE A 64 -1.77 -11.97 -6.32
CA PHE A 64 -1.70 -10.52 -6.45
C PHE A 64 -3.04 -9.92 -6.92
N GLN A 65 -3.74 -10.58 -7.87
CA GLN A 65 -5.09 -10.18 -8.29
C GLN A 65 -6.10 -10.27 -7.13
N LYS A 66 -6.05 -11.32 -6.32
CA LYS A 66 -6.89 -11.44 -5.11
C LYS A 66 -6.57 -10.35 -4.09
N LEU A 67 -5.30 -10.03 -3.89
CA LEU A 67 -4.86 -8.94 -3.01
C LEU A 67 -5.51 -7.62 -3.42
N VAL A 68 -5.52 -7.30 -4.71
CA VAL A 68 -6.18 -6.10 -5.25
C VAL A 68 -7.70 -6.15 -5.03
N ALA A 69 -8.32 -7.32 -5.21
CA ALA A 69 -9.75 -7.50 -4.97
C ALA A 69 -10.12 -7.24 -3.50
N GLU A 70 -9.36 -7.80 -2.56
CA GLU A 70 -9.58 -7.59 -1.13
C GLU A 70 -9.38 -6.14 -0.70
N LEU A 71 -8.41 -5.42 -1.30
CA LEU A 71 -8.25 -3.99 -1.08
C LEU A 71 -9.52 -3.23 -1.50
N LEU A 72 -10.02 -3.48 -2.71
CA LEU A 72 -11.23 -2.81 -3.19
C LEU A 72 -12.44 -3.10 -2.30
N ILE A 73 -12.56 -4.33 -1.80
CA ILE A 73 -13.62 -4.69 -0.84
C ILE A 73 -13.43 -3.93 0.48
N GLY A 74 -12.20 -3.84 0.99
CA GLY A 74 -11.89 -3.05 2.18
C GLY A 74 -12.17 -1.56 2.04
N MET A 75 -12.05 -1.03 0.82
CA MET A 75 -12.44 0.33 0.45
C MET A 75 -13.96 0.52 0.32
N GLY A 76 -14.76 -0.55 0.49
CA GLY A 76 -16.20 -0.52 0.45
C GLY A 76 -16.81 -0.73 -0.94
N TYR A 77 -16.05 -1.25 -1.90
CA TYR A 77 -16.59 -1.66 -3.20
C TYR A 77 -17.09 -3.11 -3.16
N HIS A 78 -18.10 -3.39 -3.98
CA HIS A 78 -18.56 -4.75 -4.29
C HIS A 78 -17.78 -5.28 -5.48
N VAL A 79 -17.10 -6.42 -5.32
CA VAL A 79 -16.31 -7.07 -6.38
C VAL A 79 -17.02 -8.35 -6.82
N PRO A 80 -17.98 -8.27 -7.76
CA PRO A 80 -18.77 -9.44 -8.20
C PRO A 80 -17.98 -10.34 -9.15
N PHE A 81 -16.90 -9.85 -9.73
CA PHE A 81 -16.12 -10.59 -10.71
C PHE A 81 -14.62 -10.47 -10.44
N VAL A 82 -13.99 -11.64 -10.37
CA VAL A 82 -12.55 -11.84 -10.36
C VAL A 82 -12.26 -12.87 -11.45
N ALA A 83 -11.45 -12.52 -12.44
CA ALA A 83 -11.17 -13.41 -13.58
C ALA A 83 -10.47 -14.69 -13.12
N PRO A 84 -10.92 -15.86 -13.58
CA PRO A 84 -10.21 -17.11 -13.35
C PRO A 84 -8.91 -17.16 -14.16
N PRO A 85 -8.00 -18.10 -13.84
CA PRO A 85 -6.82 -18.36 -14.66
C PRO A 85 -7.17 -18.60 -16.13
N GLY A 86 -6.54 -17.83 -17.03
CA GLY A 86 -6.72 -17.98 -18.47
C GLY A 86 -6.94 -16.67 -19.21
N ARG A 87 -7.67 -16.73 -20.34
CA ARG A 87 -8.02 -15.54 -21.12
C ARG A 87 -9.26 -14.88 -20.51
N ASP A 88 -9.10 -13.65 -20.07
CA ASP A 88 -10.08 -12.84 -19.33
C ASP A 88 -10.67 -11.67 -20.13
N GLY A 89 -10.33 -11.55 -21.42
CA GLY A 89 -10.76 -10.41 -22.24
C GLY A 89 -10.14 -9.07 -21.82
N GLY A 90 -9.08 -9.09 -21.00
CA GLY A 90 -8.31 -7.92 -20.59
C GLY A 90 -8.88 -7.19 -19.37
N ILE A 91 -9.87 -7.75 -18.68
CA ILE A 91 -10.40 -7.24 -17.41
C ILE A 91 -10.25 -8.33 -16.35
N ASP A 92 -9.44 -8.06 -15.35
CA ASP A 92 -9.16 -9.01 -14.27
C ASP A 92 -10.18 -8.92 -13.14
N LEU A 93 -10.66 -7.70 -12.84
CA LEU A 93 -11.65 -7.44 -11.79
C LEU A 93 -12.70 -6.45 -12.27
N VAL A 94 -13.91 -6.59 -11.73
CA VAL A 94 -14.96 -5.57 -11.83
C VAL A 94 -15.41 -5.21 -10.43
N ALA A 95 -15.46 -3.91 -10.13
CA ALA A 95 -15.92 -3.42 -8.85
C ALA A 95 -17.02 -2.37 -9.01
N TYR A 96 -17.99 -2.38 -8.10
CA TYR A 96 -19.15 -1.51 -8.10
C TYR A 96 -19.29 -0.74 -6.80
N LYS A 97 -19.89 0.44 -6.87
CA LYS A 97 -20.21 1.23 -5.68
C LYS A 97 -21.34 0.58 -4.85
N ASP A 98 -22.26 -0.10 -5.50
CA ASP A 98 -23.39 -0.79 -4.87
C ASP A 98 -23.49 -2.26 -5.32
N PRO A 99 -24.18 -3.15 -4.57
CA PRO A 99 -24.23 -4.59 -4.86
C PRO A 99 -24.78 -4.96 -6.23
N LEU A 100 -25.61 -4.10 -6.83
CA LEU A 100 -26.25 -4.35 -8.11
C LEU A 100 -25.53 -3.68 -9.29
N GLY A 101 -24.55 -2.81 -9.01
CA GLY A 101 -23.81 -2.07 -10.03
C GLY A 101 -24.67 -1.09 -10.82
N ILE A 102 -25.73 -0.57 -10.19
CA ILE A 102 -26.66 0.38 -10.81
C ILE A 102 -26.06 1.78 -10.83
N ASN A 103 -25.46 2.17 -9.68
CA ASN A 103 -24.88 3.49 -9.53
C ASN A 103 -23.42 3.52 -10.01
N PRO A 104 -23.01 4.55 -10.77
CA PRO A 104 -21.60 4.74 -11.06
C PRO A 104 -20.82 5.11 -9.78
N PRO A 105 -19.50 4.87 -9.72
CA PRO A 105 -18.69 4.32 -10.81
C PRO A 105 -18.74 2.79 -10.91
N ARG A 106 -18.53 2.28 -12.13
CA ARG A 106 -18.17 0.89 -12.39
C ARG A 106 -16.69 0.83 -12.72
N ILE A 107 -15.90 0.19 -11.88
CA ILE A 107 -14.45 0.12 -12.01
C ILE A 107 -14.08 -1.17 -12.74
N LYS A 108 -13.40 -1.05 -13.86
CA LYS A 108 -12.80 -2.15 -14.61
C LYS A 108 -11.30 -2.15 -14.35
N VAL A 109 -10.81 -3.22 -13.77
CA VAL A 109 -9.42 -3.30 -13.30
C VAL A 109 -8.62 -4.24 -14.17
N GLN A 110 -7.44 -3.80 -14.59
CA GLN A 110 -6.37 -4.65 -15.11
C GLN A 110 -5.27 -4.77 -14.08
N VAL A 111 -4.80 -5.98 -13.82
CA VAL A 111 -3.73 -6.28 -12.87
C VAL A 111 -2.52 -6.81 -13.64
N LYS A 112 -1.39 -6.15 -13.48
CA LYS A 112 -0.12 -6.47 -14.15
C LYS A 112 0.94 -6.78 -13.10
N HIS A 113 1.11 -8.06 -12.82
CA HIS A 113 2.10 -8.55 -11.87
C HIS A 113 3.35 -9.03 -12.63
N ARG A 114 4.26 -8.10 -12.86
CA ARG A 114 5.53 -8.31 -13.58
C ARG A 114 6.49 -7.16 -13.30
N GLU A 115 7.80 -7.42 -13.40
CA GLU A 115 8.84 -6.42 -13.15
C GLU A 115 8.85 -5.27 -14.16
N GLN A 116 8.42 -5.53 -15.41
CA GLN A 116 8.44 -4.51 -16.45
C GLN A 116 7.40 -3.44 -16.19
N LYS A 117 7.83 -2.17 -16.34
CA LYS A 117 6.93 -1.02 -16.30
C LYS A 117 5.85 -1.11 -17.37
N GLN A 118 4.64 -0.73 -17.01
CA GLN A 118 3.54 -0.61 -17.96
C GLN A 118 3.72 0.64 -18.81
N THR A 119 3.25 0.55 -20.05
CA THR A 119 3.40 1.59 -21.07
C THR A 119 2.04 2.15 -21.49
N VAL A 120 2.05 3.11 -22.39
CA VAL A 120 0.83 3.68 -23.00
C VAL A 120 -0.05 2.61 -23.66
N LYS A 121 0.51 1.48 -24.08
CA LYS A 121 -0.23 0.40 -24.71
C LYS A 121 -1.33 -0.16 -23.78
N GLU A 122 -0.98 -0.42 -22.52
CA GLU A 122 -1.92 -0.97 -21.54
C GLU A 122 -3.05 0.03 -21.24
N VAL A 123 -2.75 1.34 -21.24
CA VAL A 123 -3.77 2.39 -21.07
C VAL A 123 -4.78 2.35 -22.20
N ARG A 124 -4.31 2.31 -23.46
CA ARG A 124 -5.19 2.27 -24.65
C ARG A 124 -6.00 0.99 -24.74
N GLU A 125 -5.42 -0.15 -24.34
CA GLU A 125 -6.13 -1.42 -24.26
C GLU A 125 -7.31 -1.33 -23.27
N LEU A 126 -7.06 -0.80 -22.05
CA LEU A 126 -8.11 -0.61 -21.06
C LEU A 126 -9.15 0.42 -21.51
N GLU A 127 -8.72 1.54 -22.10
CA GLU A 127 -9.62 2.58 -22.64
C GLU A 127 -10.64 2.01 -23.62
N GLY A 128 -10.21 1.09 -24.51
CA GLY A 128 -11.07 0.39 -25.45
C GLY A 128 -12.14 -0.51 -24.81
N LEU A 129 -11.94 -0.89 -23.54
CA LEU A 129 -12.89 -1.70 -22.77
C LEU A 129 -13.89 -0.87 -21.97
N LEU A 130 -13.70 0.45 -21.81
CA LEU A 130 -14.57 1.36 -21.10
C LEU A 130 -15.69 1.84 -22.04
N ARG A 131 -16.75 1.04 -22.17
CA ARG A 131 -17.81 1.25 -23.18
C ARG A 131 -19.05 1.96 -22.66
N LYS A 132 -19.28 1.91 -21.34
CA LYS A 132 -20.48 2.49 -20.73
C LYS A 132 -20.14 3.80 -20.05
N GLU A 133 -21.09 4.71 -20.06
CA GLU A 133 -21.01 5.92 -19.25
C GLU A 133 -20.88 5.56 -17.77
N GLY A 134 -19.97 6.23 -17.06
CA GLY A 134 -19.63 5.93 -15.67
C GLY A 134 -18.69 4.72 -15.49
N ASP A 135 -18.16 4.13 -16.58
CA ASP A 135 -17.04 3.19 -16.48
C ASP A 135 -15.75 3.94 -16.14
N ILE A 136 -15.01 3.44 -15.16
CA ILE A 136 -13.67 3.91 -14.78
C ILE A 136 -12.68 2.78 -14.99
N GLY A 137 -11.54 3.09 -15.59
CA GLY A 137 -10.42 2.15 -15.69
C GLY A 137 -9.48 2.26 -14.50
N LEU A 138 -8.98 1.13 -14.01
CA LEU A 138 -7.90 1.08 -13.03
C LEU A 138 -6.86 0.09 -13.51
N ILE A 139 -5.60 0.53 -13.66
CA ILE A 139 -4.47 -0.36 -13.93
C ILE A 139 -3.64 -0.46 -12.65
N VAL A 140 -3.47 -1.68 -12.15
CA VAL A 140 -2.61 -1.97 -11.00
C VAL A 140 -1.36 -2.69 -11.48
N SER A 141 -0.18 -2.20 -11.13
CA SER A 141 1.09 -2.79 -11.58
C SER A 141 2.11 -2.88 -10.46
N SER A 142 2.69 -4.08 -10.26
CA SER A 142 3.83 -4.25 -9.35
C SER A 142 5.13 -3.68 -9.94
N GLY A 143 5.31 -3.66 -11.25
CA GLY A 143 6.49 -3.08 -11.92
C GLY A 143 6.40 -1.58 -12.17
N GLY A 144 5.29 -0.94 -11.77
CA GLY A 144 5.08 0.50 -11.97
C GLY A 144 4.77 0.90 -13.41
N PHE A 145 4.98 2.18 -13.73
CA PHE A 145 4.58 2.81 -14.99
C PHE A 145 5.71 3.65 -15.58
N THR A 146 5.70 3.85 -16.90
CA THR A 146 6.59 4.80 -17.55
C THR A 146 6.04 6.23 -17.44
N SER A 147 6.88 7.24 -17.57
CA SER A 147 6.49 8.66 -17.46
C SER A 147 5.46 9.11 -18.52
N GLU A 148 5.41 8.40 -19.65
CA GLU A 148 4.46 8.69 -20.74
C GLU A 148 3.02 8.30 -20.39
N VAL A 149 2.85 7.29 -19.50
CA VAL A 149 1.53 6.80 -19.07
C VAL A 149 0.69 7.89 -18.44
N GLU A 150 1.26 8.67 -17.53
CA GLU A 150 0.54 9.80 -16.91
C GLU A 150 0.07 10.86 -17.92
N ARG A 151 0.90 11.12 -18.94
CA ARG A 151 0.53 12.06 -20.00
C ARG A 151 -0.62 11.54 -20.85
N GLU A 152 -0.59 10.25 -21.19
CA GLU A 152 -1.66 9.58 -21.93
C GLU A 152 -2.99 9.61 -21.16
N ILE A 153 -2.95 9.29 -19.87
CA ILE A 153 -4.13 9.32 -19.00
C ILE A 153 -4.74 10.73 -18.96
N ARG A 154 -3.92 11.77 -18.81
CA ARG A 154 -4.40 13.15 -18.82
C ARG A 154 -5.00 13.58 -20.17
N ALA A 155 -4.57 12.96 -21.27
CA ALA A 155 -5.09 13.23 -22.62
C ALA A 155 -6.32 12.37 -22.97
N SER A 156 -6.58 11.29 -22.23
CA SER A 156 -7.70 10.39 -22.47
C SER A 156 -9.05 11.07 -22.21
N SER A 157 -10.04 10.74 -23.02
CA SER A 157 -11.44 11.13 -22.81
C SER A 157 -12.14 10.28 -21.75
N LYS A 158 -11.53 9.20 -21.30
CA LYS A 158 -12.04 8.27 -20.28
C LYS A 158 -11.33 8.50 -18.95
N HIS A 159 -12.04 8.25 -17.87
CA HIS A 159 -11.43 8.28 -16.55
C HIS A 159 -10.64 6.99 -16.33
N ILE A 160 -9.32 7.11 -16.27
CA ILE A 160 -8.41 6.00 -16.01
C ILE A 160 -7.49 6.41 -14.86
N GLU A 161 -7.35 5.52 -13.89
CA GLU A 161 -6.44 5.64 -12.76
C GLU A 161 -5.35 4.58 -12.85
N ILE A 162 -4.20 4.88 -12.25
CA ILE A 162 -3.11 3.93 -12.09
C ILE A 162 -2.78 3.74 -10.61
N MET A 163 -2.35 2.54 -10.28
CA MET A 163 -1.93 2.17 -8.94
C MET A 163 -0.65 1.34 -9.05
N ASP A 164 0.45 1.92 -8.61
CA ASP A 164 1.72 1.21 -8.43
C ASP A 164 1.75 0.50 -7.06
N ILE A 165 2.86 -0.17 -6.77
CA ILE A 165 3.04 -0.91 -5.52
C ILE A 165 3.04 0.01 -4.30
N ASP A 166 3.57 1.22 -4.44
CA ASP A 166 3.64 2.21 -3.36
C ASP A 166 2.25 2.67 -2.93
N ARG A 167 1.42 3.01 -3.92
CA ARG A 167 0.02 3.41 -3.70
C ARG A 167 -0.80 2.23 -3.18
N LEU A 168 -0.55 1.02 -3.67
CA LEU A 168 -1.20 -0.21 -3.19
C LEU A 168 -0.92 -0.43 -1.70
N ILE A 169 0.35 -0.41 -1.29
CA ILE A 169 0.76 -0.59 0.11
C ILE A 169 0.15 0.49 1.00
N GLY A 170 0.20 1.76 0.58
CA GLY A 170 -0.38 2.87 1.34
C GLY A 170 -1.89 2.72 1.57
N LEU A 171 -2.63 2.31 0.53
CA LEU A 171 -4.06 2.06 0.65
C LEU A 171 -4.36 0.82 1.51
N TRP A 172 -3.57 -0.25 1.40
CA TRP A 172 -3.69 -1.40 2.28
C TRP A 172 -3.53 -1.03 3.76
N GLN A 173 -2.54 -0.23 4.10
CA GLN A 173 -2.34 0.27 5.45
C GLN A 173 -3.52 1.12 5.93
N GLN A 174 -4.02 2.01 5.07
CA GLN A 174 -5.15 2.89 5.39
C GLN A 174 -6.44 2.11 5.66
N TYR A 175 -6.73 1.07 4.86
CA TYR A 175 -7.97 0.30 4.95
C TYR A 175 -7.80 -1.06 5.64
N TYR A 176 -6.69 -1.27 6.34
CA TYR A 176 -6.35 -2.56 6.94
C TYR A 176 -7.44 -3.14 7.83
N ASP A 177 -8.05 -2.31 8.67
CA ASP A 177 -9.11 -2.75 9.60
C ASP A 177 -10.41 -3.17 8.89
N ASN A 178 -10.64 -2.64 7.68
CA ASN A 178 -11.83 -2.94 6.89
C ASN A 178 -11.65 -4.18 5.99
N ILE A 179 -10.42 -4.62 5.79
CA ILE A 179 -10.12 -5.76 4.94
C ILE A 179 -10.50 -7.04 5.69
N ARG A 180 -11.22 -7.92 5.01
CA ARG A 180 -11.64 -9.22 5.58
C ARG A 180 -10.45 -10.05 6.04
N GLU A 181 -10.65 -10.87 7.04
CA GLU A 181 -9.59 -11.71 7.61
C GLU A 181 -8.96 -12.64 6.56
N SER A 182 -9.73 -13.11 5.57
CA SER A 182 -9.23 -13.88 4.43
C SER A 182 -8.25 -13.09 3.54
N GLY A 183 -8.41 -11.78 3.44
CA GLY A 183 -7.50 -10.89 2.73
C GLY A 183 -6.27 -10.48 3.54
N ARG A 184 -6.33 -10.64 4.87
CA ARG A 184 -5.21 -10.37 5.78
C ARG A 184 -4.12 -11.47 5.75
N LEU A 185 -4.16 -12.39 4.79
CA LEU A 185 -3.13 -13.42 4.61
C LEU A 185 -1.71 -12.84 4.50
N LEU A 186 -1.60 -11.55 4.21
CA LEU A 186 -0.36 -10.77 4.36
C LEU A 186 -0.23 -10.30 5.82
N GLN A 187 0.04 -11.24 6.73
CA GLN A 187 0.30 -10.96 8.16
C GLN A 187 1.48 -10.00 8.39
N PHE A 188 2.18 -9.63 7.32
CA PHE A 188 3.32 -8.71 7.34
C PHE A 188 2.94 -7.23 7.26
N PHE A 189 1.67 -6.90 7.00
CA PHE A 189 1.21 -5.51 7.12
C PHE A 189 0.97 -5.15 8.59
N CYS A 190 2.00 -5.29 9.41
CA CYS A 190 1.96 -4.78 10.77
C CYS A 190 1.80 -3.26 10.73
N ARG A 191 0.81 -2.72 11.46
CA ARG A 191 0.78 -1.28 11.77
C ARG A 191 2.09 -0.94 12.47
N PRO A 192 2.88 0.03 11.99
CA PRO A 192 4.01 0.53 12.77
C PRO A 192 3.46 1.06 14.10
N GLY A 193 3.81 0.44 15.22
CA GLY A 193 3.48 0.91 16.56
C GLY A 193 2.50 0.09 17.38
N VAL A 194 1.93 -1.02 16.89
CA VAL A 194 1.12 -1.93 17.71
C VAL A 194 1.93 -3.21 17.98
N HIS A 195 2.91 -3.10 18.86
CA HIS A 195 3.41 -4.29 19.53
C HIS A 195 2.42 -4.63 20.63
N ALA A 196 1.80 -5.82 20.50
CA ALA A 196 1.00 -6.41 21.53
C ALA A 196 1.75 -6.38 22.88
N THR A 197 1.10 -5.85 23.87
CA THR A 197 1.46 -5.98 25.29
C THR A 197 1.38 -7.44 25.72
#